data_06fdd60c1fbfcde5001a526fea47fa45
#
_entry.id   06fdd60c1fbfcde5001a526fea47fa45
#
_cell.length_a   1.000
_cell.length_b   1.000
_cell.length_c   1.000
_cell.angle_alpha   90.00
_cell.angle_beta   90.00
_cell.angle_gamma   90.00
#
_symmetry.space_group_name_H-M   'P 1'
#
loop_
_entity.id
_entity.type
_entity.pdbx_description
1 polymer ?
#
loop_
_entity_poly.entity_id
_entity_poly.type
_entity_poly.pdbx_seq_one_letter_code
_entity_poly.pdbx_strand_id
1 'polypeptide(L)'
;ATQGVAYYTQIDIKTPTTLIEASSGDSSLTTIDTLGQSFYVGAWPVDSLILIETIGAPNGITLDCNTPNCSYAGDTVGCANVYGTTNDPVGVYPITIVVNVYTHGEIIYSVAGIPVPVPVETDLYSSTGSYETIDGYNIVVTSSTGTETFHQDDFVIFQNAPNPFTGFTNIQFNSPKSDNVVFEVVDMFGRSVYTEKITANKGVNTYQFSHDLSSGIYTYSVDNGEDRILKRMIVAE
;
A
#
# COMPACT_ATOMS: atom_id res chain seq x y z
N ALA A 1 -0.74 -1.69 2.46
CA ALA A 1 -0.29 -2.71 3.43
C ALA A 1 -1.48 -3.23 4.24
N THR A 2 -1.43 -4.50 4.64
CA THR A 2 -2.43 -5.10 5.53
C THR A 2 -1.76 -5.42 6.85
N GLN A 3 -2.41 -5.10 7.99
CA GLN A 3 -1.84 -5.36 9.33
C GLN A 3 -1.42 -6.82 9.49
N GLY A 4 -0.21 -7.06 10.00
CA GLY A 4 0.34 -8.40 10.25
C GLY A 4 0.66 -9.24 9.00
N VAL A 5 0.47 -8.68 7.79
CA VAL A 5 0.76 -9.36 6.52
C VAL A 5 1.98 -8.73 5.86
N ALA A 6 2.85 -9.57 5.30
CA ALA A 6 3.99 -9.07 4.55
C ALA A 6 3.51 -8.25 3.34
N TYR A 7 4.04 -7.04 3.25
CA TYR A 7 3.78 -6.09 2.18
C TYR A 7 5.00 -5.95 1.30
N TYR A 8 4.80 -5.84 0.01
CA TYR A 8 5.84 -5.56 -0.97
C TYR A 8 5.25 -4.76 -2.12
N THR A 9 5.92 -3.69 -2.48
CA THR A 9 5.66 -2.95 -3.72
C THR A 9 6.95 -2.32 -4.21
N GLN A 10 7.01 -2.02 -5.49
CA GLN A 10 8.11 -1.30 -6.11
C GLN A 10 7.62 0.08 -6.53
N ILE A 11 8.46 1.08 -6.36
CA ILE A 11 8.25 2.43 -6.90
C ILE A 11 9.33 2.72 -7.92
N ASP A 12 8.95 3.31 -9.05
CA ASP A 12 9.89 3.75 -10.07
C ASP A 12 10.33 5.19 -9.75
N ILE A 13 11.61 5.44 -9.88
CA ILE A 13 12.23 6.74 -9.62
C ILE A 13 12.78 7.24 -10.93
N LYS A 14 12.17 8.31 -11.47
CA LYS A 14 12.73 9.05 -12.59
C LYS A 14 13.51 10.25 -12.06
N THR A 15 14.81 10.25 -12.31
CA THR A 15 15.67 11.36 -11.92
C THR A 15 15.54 12.55 -12.88
N PRO A 16 15.55 13.79 -12.38
CA PRO A 16 15.49 14.96 -13.22
C PRO A 16 16.77 15.12 -14.07
N THR A 17 16.63 15.81 -15.20
CA THR A 17 17.75 16.09 -16.12
C THR A 17 18.52 17.34 -15.69
N THR A 18 17.83 18.35 -15.13
CA THR A 18 18.40 19.63 -14.74
C THR A 18 17.97 20.05 -13.35
N LEU A 19 18.69 21.00 -12.74
CA LEU A 19 18.35 21.52 -11.42
C LEU A 19 16.98 22.20 -11.39
N ILE A 20 16.57 22.90 -12.42
CA ILE A 20 15.25 23.54 -12.46
C ILE A 20 14.12 22.50 -12.50
N GLU A 21 14.34 21.36 -13.16
CA GLU A 21 13.42 20.24 -13.10
C GLU A 21 13.40 19.59 -11.70
N ALA A 22 14.57 19.45 -11.07
CA ALA A 22 14.69 18.92 -9.71
C ALA A 22 13.96 19.77 -8.68
N SER A 23 13.97 21.09 -8.84
CA SER A 23 13.29 22.06 -7.96
C SER A 23 11.82 22.31 -8.34
N SER A 24 11.22 21.43 -9.17
CA SER A 24 9.83 21.58 -9.65
C SER A 24 9.53 22.93 -10.31
N GLY A 25 10.55 23.55 -10.91
CA GLY A 25 10.46 24.86 -11.56
C GLY A 25 10.67 26.06 -10.64
N ASP A 26 11.00 25.84 -9.36
CA ASP A 26 11.31 26.94 -8.43
C ASP A 26 12.71 27.52 -8.70
N SER A 27 12.75 28.68 -9.37
CA SER A 27 14.00 29.36 -9.71
C SER A 27 14.73 29.94 -8.48
N SER A 28 14.08 30.09 -7.34
CA SER A 28 14.74 30.59 -6.12
C SER A 28 15.73 29.56 -5.55
N LEU A 29 15.49 28.28 -5.78
CA LEU A 29 16.38 27.19 -5.38
C LEU A 29 17.52 26.95 -6.39
N THR A 30 17.50 27.61 -7.54
CA THR A 30 18.47 27.43 -8.62
C THR A 30 19.32 28.70 -8.85
N THR A 31 19.47 29.50 -7.81
CA THR A 31 20.34 30.70 -7.84
C THR A 31 21.39 30.60 -6.73
N ILE A 32 22.65 30.72 -7.11
CA ILE A 32 23.79 30.71 -6.17
C ILE A 32 24.29 32.12 -6.00
N ASP A 33 24.29 32.58 -4.77
CA ASP A 33 24.87 33.89 -4.40
C ASP A 33 26.29 33.69 -3.87
N THR A 34 27.27 34.19 -4.60
CA THR A 34 28.68 34.06 -4.19
C THR A 34 29.49 35.29 -4.62
N LEU A 35 30.40 35.73 -3.75
CA LEU A 35 31.25 36.88 -3.96
C LEU A 35 30.48 38.17 -4.39
N GLY A 36 29.24 38.33 -3.89
CA GLY A 36 28.40 39.51 -4.19
C GLY A 36 27.75 39.50 -5.58
N GLN A 37 27.74 38.38 -6.26
CA GLN A 37 27.04 38.14 -7.53
C GLN A 37 26.10 36.96 -7.41
N SER A 38 24.97 37.04 -8.13
CA SER A 38 23.98 35.96 -8.22
C SER A 38 24.11 35.23 -9.55
N PHE A 39 24.19 33.93 -9.53
CA PHE A 39 24.33 33.08 -10.71
C PHE A 39 23.15 32.12 -10.81
N TYR A 40 22.45 32.14 -11.95
CA TYR A 40 21.41 31.18 -12.23
C TYR A 40 22.03 29.85 -12.71
N VAL A 41 21.76 28.79 -11.97
CA VAL A 41 22.31 27.43 -12.24
C VAL A 41 21.25 26.40 -12.59
N GLY A 42 20.02 26.82 -12.79
CA GLY A 42 18.88 25.92 -13.09
C GLY A 42 19.06 25.04 -14.31
N ALA A 43 19.86 25.46 -15.28
CA ALA A 43 20.17 24.68 -16.47
C ALA A 43 21.31 23.65 -16.27
N TRP A 44 21.96 23.64 -15.11
CA TRP A 44 23.02 22.66 -14.85
C TRP A 44 22.45 21.23 -14.80
N PRO A 45 23.21 20.24 -15.29
CA PRO A 45 22.77 18.85 -15.26
C PRO A 45 22.69 18.34 -13.83
N VAL A 46 21.78 17.42 -13.59
CA VAL A 46 21.77 16.60 -12.39
C VAL A 46 22.73 15.45 -12.62
N ASP A 47 23.76 15.35 -11.79
CA ASP A 47 24.72 14.24 -11.84
C ASP A 47 24.16 13.01 -11.14
N SER A 48 23.58 13.23 -9.95
CA SER A 48 22.90 12.19 -9.21
C SER A 48 21.89 12.75 -8.22
N LEU A 49 20.89 11.92 -7.93
CA LEU A 49 19.93 12.13 -6.86
C LEU A 49 20.16 11.03 -5.82
N ILE A 50 20.35 11.39 -4.56
CA ILE A 50 20.53 10.45 -3.46
C ILE A 50 19.34 10.57 -2.52
N LEU A 51 18.71 9.45 -2.23
CA LEU A 51 17.67 9.36 -1.20
C LEU A 51 18.36 9.34 0.18
N ILE A 52 18.01 10.27 1.04
CA ILE A 52 18.61 10.45 2.37
C ILE A 52 17.80 9.68 3.41
N GLU A 53 16.49 9.92 3.45
CA GLU A 53 15.59 9.24 4.38
C GLU A 53 14.15 9.23 3.88
N THR A 54 13.32 8.43 4.54
CA THR A 54 11.88 8.36 4.32
C THR A 54 11.17 8.64 5.63
N ILE A 55 10.29 9.64 5.65
CA ILE A 55 9.56 10.08 6.83
C ILE A 55 8.10 9.68 6.69
N GLY A 56 7.45 9.28 7.80
CA GLY A 56 6.01 8.99 7.85
C GLY A 56 5.63 7.55 7.50
N ALA A 57 6.59 6.68 7.18
CA ALA A 57 6.30 5.27 6.93
C ALA A 57 5.76 4.56 8.18
N PRO A 58 4.78 3.64 8.05
CA PRO A 58 4.33 2.81 9.16
C PRO A 58 5.47 1.98 9.75
N ASN A 59 5.45 1.75 11.06
CA ASN A 59 6.47 0.93 11.72
C ASN A 59 6.59 -0.46 11.08
N GLY A 60 7.83 -0.90 10.82
CA GLY A 60 8.12 -2.17 10.18
C GLY A 60 8.02 -2.17 8.65
N ILE A 61 7.70 -1.05 8.03
CA ILE A 61 7.83 -0.85 6.58
C ILE A 61 9.13 -0.11 6.30
N THR A 62 9.91 -0.66 5.38
CA THR A 62 11.23 -0.16 4.98
C THR A 62 11.24 0.13 3.48
N LEU A 63 11.98 1.14 3.09
CA LEU A 63 12.31 1.42 1.70
C LEU A 63 13.78 1.01 1.47
N ASP A 64 14.02 0.23 0.42
CA ASP A 64 15.33 -0.25 0.02
C ASP A 64 15.57 0.00 -1.47
N CYS A 65 16.72 0.51 -1.81
CA CYS A 65 17.05 0.94 -3.15
C CYS A 65 17.74 -0.15 -3.94
N ASN A 66 17.53 -0.18 -5.26
CA ASN A 66 18.23 -1.10 -6.13
C ASN A 66 19.68 -0.67 -6.47
N THR A 67 20.09 0.51 -5.99
CA THR A 67 21.45 1.06 -6.20
C THR A 67 22.19 1.22 -4.88
N PRO A 68 23.52 1.13 -4.86
CA PRO A 68 24.31 1.41 -3.68
C PRO A 68 24.05 2.83 -3.14
N ASN A 69 23.92 2.95 -1.83
CA ASN A 69 23.67 4.22 -1.12
C ASN A 69 22.43 4.98 -1.62
N CYS A 70 21.48 4.29 -2.26
CA CYS A 70 20.30 4.94 -2.85
C CYS A 70 20.63 6.09 -3.82
N SER A 71 21.72 5.97 -4.56
CA SER A 71 22.18 6.97 -5.52
C SER A 71 21.74 6.60 -6.93
N TYR A 72 21.09 7.50 -7.61
CA TYR A 72 20.57 7.36 -8.99
C TYR A 72 21.21 8.44 -9.86
N ALA A 73 21.79 8.04 -10.98
CA ALA A 73 22.35 9.00 -11.95
C ALA A 73 21.24 9.92 -12.52
N GLY A 74 21.59 11.14 -12.89
CA GLY A 74 20.68 12.08 -13.54
C GLY A 74 20.16 11.54 -14.86
N ASP A 75 18.97 11.95 -15.26
CA ASP A 75 18.28 11.53 -16.49
C ASP A 75 18.15 9.99 -16.65
N THR A 76 18.01 9.26 -15.53
CA THR A 76 17.82 7.83 -15.55
C THR A 76 16.53 7.41 -14.84
N VAL A 77 16.16 6.15 -15.03
CA VAL A 77 15.09 5.50 -14.29
C VAL A 77 15.69 4.46 -13.38
N GLY A 78 15.39 4.58 -12.10
CA GLY A 78 15.72 3.60 -11.08
C GLY A 78 14.48 3.07 -10.40
N CYS A 79 14.66 2.23 -9.40
CA CYS A 79 13.55 1.76 -8.58
C CYS A 79 13.96 1.59 -7.13
N ALA A 80 12.97 1.67 -6.25
CA ALA A 80 13.10 1.30 -4.85
C ALA A 80 11.98 0.33 -4.46
N ASN A 81 12.31 -0.57 -3.55
CA ASN A 81 11.37 -1.54 -2.99
C ASN A 81 10.85 -1.02 -1.66
N VAL A 82 9.56 -1.04 -1.48
CA VAL A 82 8.90 -0.74 -0.20
C VAL A 82 8.33 -2.05 0.33
N TYR A 83 8.84 -2.52 1.45
CA TYR A 83 8.47 -3.83 1.98
C TYR A 83 8.52 -3.87 3.51
N GLY A 84 7.91 -4.91 4.06
CA GLY A 84 7.91 -5.17 5.49
C GLY A 84 6.57 -5.67 6.01
N THR A 85 6.40 -5.61 7.31
CA THR A 85 5.14 -5.97 7.97
C THR A 85 4.84 -4.92 9.02
N THR A 86 3.64 -4.37 9.01
CA THR A 86 3.20 -3.39 10.00
C THR A 86 2.01 -3.89 10.81
N ASN A 87 1.96 -3.49 12.09
CA ASN A 87 0.81 -3.63 12.96
C ASN A 87 0.23 -2.26 13.37
N ASP A 88 0.69 -1.20 12.72
CA ASP A 88 0.18 0.14 12.97
C ASP A 88 -1.33 0.22 12.70
N PRO A 89 -2.05 1.15 13.34
CA PRO A 89 -3.48 1.32 13.16
C PRO A 89 -3.90 1.48 11.70
N VAL A 90 -5.10 1.03 11.37
CA VAL A 90 -5.72 1.29 10.06
C VAL A 90 -5.76 2.78 9.79
N GLY A 91 -5.27 3.18 8.64
CA GLY A 91 -5.18 4.59 8.30
C GLY A 91 -4.38 4.86 7.03
N VAL A 92 -4.25 6.14 6.70
CA VAL A 92 -3.42 6.63 5.61
C VAL A 92 -2.17 7.25 6.21
N TYR A 93 -1.02 6.79 5.79
CA TYR A 93 0.30 7.24 6.23
C TYR A 93 0.96 8.00 5.08
N PRO A 94 0.97 9.34 5.12
CA PRO A 94 1.67 10.13 4.12
C PRO A 94 3.18 9.94 4.27
N ILE A 95 3.84 9.73 3.13
CA ILE A 95 5.27 9.48 3.05
C ILE A 95 5.92 10.71 2.40
N THR A 96 6.95 11.22 3.06
CA THR A 96 7.86 12.20 2.51
C THR A 96 9.21 11.56 2.25
N ILE A 97 9.71 11.65 1.02
CA ILE A 97 11.02 11.18 0.62
C ILE A 97 11.97 12.36 0.61
N VAL A 98 13.02 12.32 1.41
CA VAL A 98 14.04 13.37 1.51
C VAL A 98 15.20 13.01 0.59
N VAL A 99 15.57 13.94 -0.29
CA VAL A 99 16.60 13.70 -1.31
C VAL A 99 17.66 14.81 -1.32
N ASN A 100 18.87 14.47 -1.75
CA ASN A 100 19.90 15.42 -2.11
C ASN A 100 20.24 15.30 -3.58
N VAL A 101 20.46 16.43 -4.25
CA VAL A 101 20.74 16.50 -5.70
C VAL A 101 22.14 17.01 -5.89
N TYR A 102 22.97 16.28 -6.61
CA TYR A 102 24.33 16.62 -6.98
C TYR A 102 24.38 17.14 -8.41
N THR A 103 25.20 18.16 -8.64
CA THR A 103 25.28 18.87 -9.90
C THR A 103 26.66 19.44 -10.12
N HIS A 104 27.00 19.71 -11.36
CA HIS A 104 28.18 20.48 -11.75
C HIS A 104 27.87 21.48 -12.84
N GLY A 105 28.74 22.48 -12.96
CA GLY A 105 28.64 23.47 -14.03
C GLY A 105 29.78 24.49 -13.94
N GLU A 106 29.60 25.58 -14.66
CA GLU A 106 30.57 26.71 -14.63
C GLU A 106 29.84 27.99 -14.29
N ILE A 107 30.45 28.80 -13.43
CA ILE A 107 30.07 30.21 -13.21
C ILE A 107 31.11 31.13 -13.83
N ILE A 108 30.65 32.18 -14.47
CA ILE A 108 31.54 33.12 -15.14
C ILE A 108 31.70 34.37 -14.26
N TYR A 109 32.84 34.47 -13.61
CA TYR A 109 33.21 35.65 -12.86
C TYR A 109 33.81 36.74 -13.73
N SER A 110 33.45 37.99 -13.48
CA SER A 110 34.13 39.16 -14.11
C SER A 110 35.23 39.67 -13.18
N VAL A 111 36.47 39.45 -13.54
CA VAL A 111 37.64 39.98 -12.85
C VAL A 111 38.22 41.10 -13.68
N ALA A 112 38.11 42.33 -13.22
CA ALA A 112 38.57 43.54 -13.95
C ALA A 112 38.00 43.63 -15.39
N GLY A 113 36.75 43.18 -15.60
CA GLY A 113 36.09 43.18 -16.89
C GLY A 113 36.43 42.00 -17.80
N ILE A 114 37.23 41.07 -17.33
CA ILE A 114 37.59 39.86 -18.05
C ILE A 114 36.72 38.67 -17.51
N PRO A 115 35.97 37.99 -18.36
CA PRO A 115 35.22 36.80 -17.93
C PRO A 115 36.16 35.64 -17.64
N VAL A 116 36.06 35.08 -16.45
CA VAL A 116 36.82 33.91 -16.01
C VAL A 116 35.84 32.79 -15.67
N PRO A 117 35.84 31.69 -16.39
CA PRO A 117 35.02 30.53 -16.06
C PRO A 117 35.61 29.78 -14.86
N VAL A 118 34.77 29.47 -13.89
CA VAL A 118 35.12 28.71 -12.69
C VAL A 118 34.24 27.48 -12.63
N PRO A 119 34.82 26.28 -12.71
CA PRO A 119 34.05 25.05 -12.54
C PRO A 119 33.59 24.93 -11.10
N VAL A 120 32.35 24.48 -10.94
CA VAL A 120 31.70 24.27 -9.62
C VAL A 120 31.09 22.90 -9.61
N GLU A 121 31.37 22.14 -8.58
CA GLU A 121 30.68 20.93 -8.21
C GLU A 121 30.02 21.16 -6.86
N THR A 122 28.74 20.90 -6.72
CA THR A 122 28.01 21.15 -5.50
C THR A 122 26.81 20.23 -5.37
N ASP A 123 26.18 20.25 -4.23
CA ASP A 123 24.91 19.59 -3.99
C ASP A 123 23.91 20.60 -3.38
N LEU A 124 22.64 20.24 -3.41
CA LEU A 124 21.57 21.12 -2.97
C LEU A 124 21.72 21.50 -1.50
N TYR A 125 22.01 20.52 -0.63
CA TYR A 125 22.18 20.78 0.79
C TYR A 125 23.34 21.72 1.09
N SER A 126 24.49 21.54 0.46
CA SER A 126 25.65 22.38 0.62
C SER A 126 25.39 23.82 0.15
N SER A 127 24.54 23.97 -0.85
CA SER A 127 24.23 25.28 -1.45
C SER A 127 23.13 26.05 -0.72
N THR A 128 22.10 25.34 -0.20
CA THR A 128 20.89 25.96 0.37
C THR A 128 20.74 25.74 1.88
N GLY A 129 21.46 24.79 2.46
CA GLY A 129 21.31 24.35 3.84
C GLY A 129 20.10 23.44 4.07
N SER A 130 19.38 23.01 3.01
CA SER A 130 18.19 22.19 3.10
C SER A 130 18.19 21.08 2.05
N TYR A 131 17.63 19.94 2.41
CA TYR A 131 17.33 18.87 1.46
C TYR A 131 16.03 19.17 0.71
N GLU A 132 15.86 18.58 -0.46
CA GLU A 132 14.59 18.60 -1.18
C GLU A 132 13.67 17.49 -0.66
N THR A 133 12.36 17.72 -0.72
CA THR A 133 11.36 16.75 -0.27
C THR A 133 10.38 16.41 -1.39
N ILE A 134 10.12 15.12 -1.54
CA ILE A 134 9.16 14.60 -2.50
C ILE A 134 7.98 14.05 -1.71
N ASP A 135 6.84 14.73 -1.80
CA ASP A 135 5.59 14.39 -1.13
C ASP A 135 4.61 13.72 -2.11
N GLY A 136 3.43 13.34 -1.60
CA GLY A 136 2.32 12.80 -2.40
C GLY A 136 2.22 11.29 -2.38
N TYR A 137 3.18 10.59 -1.81
CA TYR A 137 3.08 9.14 -1.59
C TYR A 137 2.31 8.84 -0.31
N ASN A 138 1.53 7.75 -0.34
CA ASN A 138 0.79 7.29 0.82
C ASN A 138 0.87 5.78 0.94
N ILE A 139 1.09 5.27 2.16
CA ILE A 139 0.85 3.86 2.47
C ILE A 139 -0.49 3.78 3.20
N VAL A 140 -1.45 3.07 2.60
CA VAL A 140 -2.73 2.77 3.25
C VAL A 140 -2.58 1.47 4.02
N VAL A 141 -2.72 1.54 5.34
CA VAL A 141 -2.79 0.36 6.21
C VAL A 141 -4.25 -0.02 6.36
N THR A 142 -4.58 -1.24 5.98
CA THR A 142 -5.92 -1.82 6.16
C THR A 142 -5.88 -2.85 7.27
N SER A 143 -7.02 -3.10 7.92
CA SER A 143 -7.11 -4.27 8.79
C SER A 143 -6.81 -5.52 7.97
N SER A 144 -6.08 -6.45 8.54
CA SER A 144 -6.19 -7.81 8.04
C SER A 144 -7.68 -8.15 8.21
N THR A 145 -8.39 -8.40 7.10
CA THR A 145 -9.55 -9.24 7.17
C THR A 145 -8.97 -10.60 7.51
N GLY A 146 -8.64 -10.76 8.79
CA GLY A 146 -8.00 -11.96 9.28
C GLY A 146 -8.86 -13.14 8.89
N THR A 147 -8.24 -14.19 8.47
CA THR A 147 -8.70 -15.49 8.86
C THR A 147 -8.83 -15.38 10.38
N GLU A 148 -10.04 -15.17 10.88
CA GLU A 148 -10.27 -15.26 12.32
C GLU A 148 -9.65 -16.59 12.70
N THR A 149 -8.60 -16.54 13.54
CA THR A 149 -8.10 -17.76 14.16
C THR A 149 -9.20 -18.18 15.12
N PHE A 150 -10.16 -18.96 14.59
CA PHE A 150 -11.20 -19.50 15.44
C PHE A 150 -10.54 -20.53 16.35
N HIS A 151 -10.82 -20.43 17.63
CA HIS A 151 -10.50 -21.51 18.54
C HIS A 151 -11.44 -22.68 18.27
N GLN A 152 -10.97 -23.89 18.47
CA GLN A 152 -11.75 -25.09 18.23
C GLN A 152 -13.10 -25.09 18.98
N ASP A 153 -13.22 -24.28 19.99
CA ASP A 153 -14.42 -24.12 20.81
C ASP A 153 -15.31 -22.93 20.38
N ASP A 154 -14.96 -22.18 19.30
CA ASP A 154 -15.80 -21.12 18.78
C ASP A 154 -16.83 -21.66 17.76
N PHE A 155 -18.06 -21.15 17.82
CA PHE A 155 -19.04 -21.38 16.77
C PHE A 155 -18.81 -20.38 15.63
N VAL A 156 -18.40 -20.85 14.46
CA VAL A 156 -18.00 -20.00 13.32
C VAL A 156 -18.56 -20.56 12.03
N ILE A 157 -19.02 -19.67 11.13
CA ILE A 157 -19.41 -20.02 9.76
C ILE A 157 -18.45 -19.41 8.78
N PHE A 158 -17.91 -20.20 7.86
CA PHE A 158 -17.10 -19.74 6.74
C PHE A 158 -17.99 -19.30 5.58
N GLN A 159 -17.43 -18.49 4.68
CA GLN A 159 -18.10 -18.12 3.44
C GLN A 159 -18.34 -19.37 2.58
N ASN A 160 -19.54 -19.50 2.00
CA ASN A 160 -19.83 -20.60 1.09
C ASN A 160 -18.91 -20.58 -0.14
N ALA A 161 -18.52 -21.75 -0.60
CA ALA A 161 -17.65 -21.93 -1.76
C ALA A 161 -18.19 -23.04 -2.69
N PRO A 162 -18.36 -22.73 -4.00
CA PRO A 162 -18.16 -21.44 -4.65
C PRO A 162 -19.20 -20.39 -4.25
N ASN A 163 -18.86 -19.10 -4.45
CA ASN A 163 -19.77 -17.96 -4.34
C ASN A 163 -19.31 -16.84 -5.29
N PRO A 164 -20.03 -16.53 -6.40
CA PRO A 164 -21.36 -17.10 -6.78
C PRO A 164 -21.33 -18.60 -7.12
N PHE A 165 -22.49 -19.25 -7.07
CA PHE A 165 -22.64 -20.66 -7.43
C PHE A 165 -23.83 -20.90 -8.35
N THR A 166 -23.76 -22.02 -9.08
CA THR A 166 -24.85 -22.62 -9.85
C THR A 166 -25.03 -24.05 -9.37
N GLY A 167 -26.26 -24.46 -9.09
CA GLY A 167 -26.61 -25.83 -8.69
C GLY A 167 -26.27 -26.16 -7.23
N PHE A 168 -25.04 -26.02 -6.77
CA PHE A 168 -24.68 -26.31 -5.38
C PHE A 168 -23.53 -25.43 -4.87
N THR A 169 -23.44 -25.34 -3.54
CA THR A 169 -22.31 -24.72 -2.83
C THR A 169 -22.06 -25.45 -1.52
N ASN A 170 -20.82 -25.44 -1.06
CA ASN A 170 -20.45 -26.01 0.23
C ASN A 170 -20.42 -24.91 1.29
N ILE A 171 -21.04 -25.16 2.42
CA ILE A 171 -21.07 -24.32 3.59
C ILE A 171 -20.28 -25.04 4.68
N GLN A 172 -19.18 -24.41 5.09
CA GLN A 172 -18.37 -24.90 6.20
C GLN A 172 -18.66 -24.12 7.46
N PHE A 173 -18.72 -24.82 8.58
CA PHE A 173 -18.85 -24.19 9.90
C PHE A 173 -18.14 -25.03 10.95
N ASN A 174 -17.63 -24.37 11.99
CA ASN A 174 -17.07 -25.02 13.17
C ASN A 174 -18.11 -25.07 14.28
N SER A 175 -18.29 -26.24 14.89
CA SER A 175 -19.17 -26.39 16.05
C SER A 175 -18.35 -26.77 17.28
N PRO A 176 -18.53 -26.06 18.42
CA PRO A 176 -17.81 -26.37 19.66
C PRO A 176 -18.22 -27.69 20.29
N LYS A 177 -19.39 -28.19 19.94
CA LYS A 177 -19.97 -29.44 20.44
C LYS A 177 -20.72 -30.19 19.34
N SER A 178 -20.92 -31.50 19.53
CA SER A 178 -21.81 -32.29 18.68
C SER A 178 -23.26 -32.01 19.07
N ASP A 179 -24.03 -31.41 18.16
CA ASP A 179 -25.43 -31.01 18.39
C ASP A 179 -26.19 -30.88 17.06
N ASN A 180 -27.47 -30.60 17.12
CA ASN A 180 -28.24 -30.24 15.95
C ASN A 180 -28.18 -28.72 15.76
N VAL A 181 -27.91 -28.30 14.52
CA VAL A 181 -27.95 -26.90 14.10
C VAL A 181 -29.07 -26.70 13.08
N VAL A 182 -29.63 -25.51 13.04
CA VAL A 182 -30.63 -25.13 12.04
C VAL A 182 -29.94 -24.30 10.96
N PHE A 183 -29.93 -24.83 9.75
CA PHE A 183 -29.54 -24.09 8.54
C PHE A 183 -30.78 -23.46 7.93
N GLU A 184 -30.70 -22.14 7.66
CA GLU A 184 -31.81 -21.40 7.04
C GLU A 184 -31.28 -20.49 5.94
N VAL A 185 -32.06 -20.37 4.86
CA VAL A 185 -31.82 -19.42 3.77
C VAL A 185 -33.00 -18.49 3.68
N VAL A 186 -32.71 -17.18 3.62
CA VAL A 186 -33.71 -16.13 3.43
C VAL A 186 -33.43 -15.32 2.17
N ASP A 187 -34.49 -14.85 1.52
CA ASP A 187 -34.38 -13.94 0.38
C ASP A 187 -34.06 -12.51 0.83
N MET A 188 -33.93 -11.59 -0.12
CA MET A 188 -33.61 -10.17 0.13
C MET A 188 -34.71 -9.44 0.93
N PHE A 189 -35.92 -10.01 1.06
CA PHE A 189 -37.02 -9.47 1.85
C PHE A 189 -37.13 -10.11 3.24
N GLY A 190 -36.19 -10.99 3.60
CA GLY A 190 -36.18 -11.69 4.88
C GLY A 190 -37.15 -12.88 4.96
N ARG A 191 -37.72 -13.32 3.84
CA ARG A 191 -38.60 -14.49 3.82
C ARG A 191 -37.75 -15.75 3.77
N SER A 192 -38.04 -16.71 4.67
CA SER A 192 -37.38 -18.02 4.66
C SER A 192 -37.79 -18.78 3.39
N VAL A 193 -36.77 -19.16 2.60
CA VAL A 193 -36.97 -19.95 1.36
C VAL A 193 -36.47 -21.38 1.51
N TYR A 194 -35.67 -21.66 2.54
CA TYR A 194 -35.21 -22.99 2.87
C TYR A 194 -34.83 -23.09 4.34
N THR A 195 -35.16 -24.23 4.96
CA THR A 195 -34.77 -24.55 6.35
C THR A 195 -34.54 -26.04 6.50
N GLU A 196 -33.42 -26.40 7.14
CA GLU A 196 -33.08 -27.79 7.44
C GLU A 196 -32.37 -27.91 8.79
N LYS A 197 -32.62 -29.01 9.50
CA LYS A 197 -31.84 -29.39 10.68
C LYS A 197 -30.70 -30.31 10.30
N ILE A 198 -29.50 -29.90 10.64
CA ILE A 198 -28.25 -30.61 10.34
C ILE A 198 -27.66 -31.12 11.64
N THR A 199 -27.24 -32.39 11.68
CA THR A 199 -26.46 -32.93 12.77
C THR A 199 -25.00 -32.49 12.60
N ALA A 200 -24.49 -31.66 13.51
CA ALA A 200 -23.11 -31.21 13.54
C ALA A 200 -22.27 -32.06 14.49
N ASN A 201 -21.05 -32.36 14.09
CA ASN A 201 -20.03 -32.93 14.96
C ASN A 201 -19.18 -31.83 15.56
N LYS A 202 -18.55 -32.07 16.73
CA LYS A 202 -17.54 -31.16 17.25
C LYS A 202 -16.41 -30.98 16.23
N GLY A 203 -16.03 -29.70 15.96
CA GLY A 203 -15.03 -29.33 14.97
C GLY A 203 -15.67 -28.87 13.65
N VAL A 204 -14.88 -28.92 12.58
CA VAL A 204 -15.30 -28.42 11.25
C VAL A 204 -16.28 -29.40 10.59
N ASN A 205 -17.42 -28.87 10.19
CA ASN A 205 -18.46 -29.55 9.42
C ASN A 205 -18.56 -28.94 8.03
N THR A 206 -18.94 -29.75 7.05
CA THR A 206 -19.24 -29.31 5.70
C THR A 206 -20.63 -29.76 5.32
N TYR A 207 -21.48 -28.80 4.95
CA TYR A 207 -22.82 -29.03 4.45
C TYR A 207 -22.91 -28.62 3.00
N GLN A 208 -23.30 -29.55 2.11
CA GLN A 208 -23.54 -29.25 0.71
C GLN A 208 -24.98 -28.79 0.53
N PHE A 209 -25.13 -27.52 0.22
CA PHE A 209 -26.42 -26.92 -0.09
C PHE A 209 -26.67 -27.00 -1.59
N SER A 210 -27.80 -27.63 -1.96
CA SER A 210 -28.29 -27.74 -3.34
C SER A 210 -29.80 -27.63 -3.32
N HIS A 211 -30.30 -26.44 -3.69
CA HIS A 211 -31.73 -26.16 -3.76
C HIS A 211 -31.99 -25.26 -4.97
N ASP A 212 -33.14 -25.48 -5.62
CA ASP A 212 -33.52 -24.72 -6.79
C ASP A 212 -33.99 -23.31 -6.37
N LEU A 213 -33.06 -22.39 -6.43
CA LEU A 213 -33.26 -20.98 -6.15
C LEU A 213 -33.09 -20.17 -7.43
N SER A 214 -33.92 -19.18 -7.63
CA SER A 214 -33.70 -18.20 -8.71
C SER A 214 -32.38 -17.43 -8.50
N SER A 215 -31.75 -17.02 -9.61
CA SER A 215 -30.54 -16.16 -9.53
C SER A 215 -30.80 -14.91 -8.71
N GLY A 216 -29.90 -14.60 -7.79
CA GLY A 216 -30.10 -13.50 -6.86
C GLY A 216 -29.20 -13.56 -5.64
N ILE A 217 -29.43 -12.61 -4.73
CA ILE A 217 -28.71 -12.48 -3.46
C ILE A 217 -29.60 -13.06 -2.34
N TYR A 218 -29.00 -13.95 -1.55
CA TYR A 218 -29.61 -14.59 -0.41
C TYR A 218 -28.72 -14.44 0.83
N THR A 219 -29.33 -14.57 2.00
CA THR A 219 -28.61 -14.70 3.26
C THR A 219 -28.85 -16.08 3.83
N TYR A 220 -27.81 -16.79 4.20
CA TYR A 220 -27.95 -18.04 4.93
C TYR A 220 -27.46 -17.88 6.38
N SER A 221 -28.01 -18.66 7.27
CA SER A 221 -27.60 -18.72 8.67
C SER A 221 -27.47 -20.16 9.14
N VAL A 222 -26.58 -20.35 10.13
CA VAL A 222 -26.54 -21.56 10.95
C VAL A 222 -26.75 -21.11 12.39
N ASP A 223 -27.67 -21.80 13.07
CA ASP A 223 -28.11 -21.52 14.43
C ASP A 223 -27.91 -22.79 15.27
N ASN A 224 -27.13 -22.70 16.36
CA ASN A 224 -26.87 -23.81 17.26
C ASN A 224 -27.73 -23.74 18.56
N GLY A 225 -28.70 -22.81 18.59
CA GLY A 225 -29.58 -22.56 19.73
C GLY A 225 -29.00 -21.58 20.76
N GLU A 226 -27.72 -21.25 20.71
CA GLU A 226 -27.04 -20.23 21.52
C GLU A 226 -26.63 -19.05 20.67
N ASP A 227 -26.03 -19.33 19.50
CA ASP A 227 -25.54 -18.36 18.54
C ASP A 227 -26.17 -18.59 17.17
N ARG A 228 -26.46 -17.48 16.48
CA ARG A 228 -26.90 -17.47 15.09
C ARG A 228 -25.98 -16.58 14.27
N ILE A 229 -25.26 -17.14 13.32
CA ILE A 229 -24.35 -16.41 12.43
C ILE A 229 -24.91 -16.39 11.02
N LEU A 230 -24.78 -15.26 10.35
CA LEU A 230 -25.31 -15.03 9.01
C LEU A 230 -24.19 -14.74 8.02
N LYS A 231 -24.34 -15.23 6.80
CA LYS A 231 -23.48 -14.92 5.66
C LYS A 231 -24.32 -14.69 4.41
N ARG A 232 -23.80 -13.93 3.47
CA ARG A 232 -24.44 -13.67 2.18
C ARG A 232 -23.94 -14.65 1.13
N MET A 233 -24.84 -15.15 0.27
CA MET A 233 -24.51 -15.95 -0.90
C MET A 233 -25.17 -15.39 -2.16
N ILE A 234 -24.60 -15.69 -3.29
CA ILE A 234 -25.05 -15.25 -4.61
C ILE A 234 -25.31 -16.52 -5.45
N VAL A 235 -26.54 -16.64 -5.94
CA VAL A 235 -26.93 -17.66 -6.91
C VAL A 235 -26.79 -17.05 -8.30
N ALA A 236 -25.96 -17.66 -9.15
CA ALA A 236 -25.79 -17.27 -10.54
C ALA A 236 -26.78 -18.04 -11.46
N GLU A 237 -26.91 -17.60 -12.70
CA GLU A 237 -27.68 -18.31 -13.73
C GLU A 237 -27.00 -19.59 -14.18
#